data_7b674aae0c3f69c19ac5137c36341973
#
_entry.id   7b674aae0c3f69c19ac5137c36341973
#
_cell.length_a   1.000
_cell.length_b   1.000
_cell.length_c   1.000
_cell.angle_alpha   90.00
_cell.angle_beta   90.00
_cell.angle_gamma   90.00
#
_symmetry.space_group_name_H-M   'P 1'
#
loop_
_entity.id
_entity.type
_entity.pdbx_description
1 polymer ?
#
loop_
_entity_poly.entity_id
_entity_poly.type
_entity_poly.pdbx_seq_one_letter_code
_entity_poly.pdbx_strand_id
1 'polypeptide(L)'
;MSNVCVITGGGSGMGLEAAKCMPKEKIIVISGRTLSKLEGAVEELKALGYQAYAKTCDTSDRESVRELATYAASLGEVKNVINSAGVSPAMKGTQEGILRINALGTVYVNQEFSKVMKPGSVIVDVSSNSAYVLPSFLINKKVYALAETDEETFLKKLVKKSNLAKGEYQRKGFAYSLSKNFVVWYAKKCAFEYGKQGIRVVSLSPGLIATDMGNLEKEDGGMLIPFSAEERMGRPEELGYALATVADERNGYLAGVDVLCDGGSTTGMKEFKKKK
;
A
#
# COMPACT_ATOMS: atom_id res chain seq x y z
N MET A 1 18.15 -10.35 18.97
CA MET A 1 17.09 -10.94 18.10
C MET A 1 17.26 -10.37 16.72
N SER A 2 17.02 -11.16 15.68
CA SER A 2 17.05 -10.67 14.29
C SER A 2 15.92 -9.71 14.04
N ASN A 3 16.15 -8.70 13.19
CA ASN A 3 15.12 -7.76 12.76
C ASN A 3 14.33 -8.37 11.59
N VAL A 4 13.02 -8.26 11.63
CA VAL A 4 12.10 -8.79 10.60
C VAL A 4 11.50 -7.64 9.82
N CYS A 5 11.50 -7.76 8.49
CA CYS A 5 10.74 -6.92 7.58
C CYS A 5 9.62 -7.75 6.95
N VAL A 6 8.39 -7.30 7.07
CA VAL A 6 7.21 -7.95 6.48
C VAL A 6 6.73 -7.14 5.29
N ILE A 7 6.46 -7.80 4.17
CA ILE A 7 6.00 -7.13 2.94
C ILE A 7 4.75 -7.85 2.43
N THR A 8 3.58 -7.23 2.59
CA THR A 8 2.36 -7.74 1.97
C THR A 8 2.38 -7.43 0.48
N GLY A 9 1.84 -8.32 -0.36
CA GLY A 9 1.98 -8.19 -1.81
C GLY A 9 3.42 -8.37 -2.31
N GLY A 10 4.27 -9.02 -1.50
CA GLY A 10 5.71 -9.19 -1.76
C GLY A 10 6.07 -10.26 -2.79
N GLY A 11 5.10 -10.94 -3.39
CA GLY A 11 5.36 -12.00 -4.38
C GLY A 11 5.64 -11.49 -5.80
N SER A 12 5.54 -10.19 -6.06
CA SER A 12 5.82 -9.58 -7.37
C SER A 12 5.84 -8.06 -7.32
N GLY A 13 6.24 -7.42 -8.42
CA GLY A 13 6.15 -5.97 -8.62
C GLY A 13 6.85 -5.16 -7.54
N MET A 14 6.26 -4.01 -7.16
CA MET A 14 6.87 -3.07 -6.21
C MET A 14 7.21 -3.69 -4.85
N GLY A 15 6.38 -4.63 -4.36
CA GLY A 15 6.60 -5.30 -3.08
C GLY A 15 7.84 -6.20 -3.11
N LEU A 16 8.02 -6.98 -4.18
CA LEU A 16 9.22 -7.80 -4.36
C LEU A 16 10.46 -6.94 -4.53
N GLU A 17 10.38 -5.87 -5.32
CA GLU A 17 11.51 -4.95 -5.48
C GLU A 17 11.85 -4.23 -4.16
N ALA A 18 10.85 -3.91 -3.33
CA ALA A 18 11.13 -3.39 -1.99
C ALA A 18 11.89 -4.42 -1.13
N ALA A 19 11.52 -5.71 -1.21
CA ALA A 19 12.24 -6.77 -0.50
C ALA A 19 13.72 -6.84 -0.91
N LYS A 20 14.01 -6.71 -2.20
CA LYS A 20 15.38 -6.70 -2.73
C LYS A 20 16.20 -5.48 -2.31
N CYS A 21 15.57 -4.41 -1.89
CA CYS A 21 16.23 -3.19 -1.42
C CYS A 21 16.40 -3.11 0.10
N MET A 22 15.83 -4.06 0.86
CA MET A 22 16.01 -4.10 2.32
C MET A 22 17.43 -4.54 2.71
N PRO A 23 17.94 -4.13 3.89
CA PRO A 23 19.20 -4.63 4.41
C PRO A 23 19.22 -6.16 4.54
N LYS A 24 20.33 -6.79 4.10
CA LYS A 24 20.45 -8.28 4.02
C LYS A 24 20.50 -8.98 5.38
N GLU A 25 20.84 -8.26 6.43
CA GLU A 25 20.84 -8.73 7.81
C GLU A 25 19.43 -8.91 8.40
N LYS A 26 18.40 -8.41 7.70
CA LYS A 26 17.02 -8.60 8.10
C LYS A 26 16.44 -9.90 7.56
N ILE A 27 15.58 -10.50 8.35
CA ILE A 27 14.70 -11.57 7.90
C ILE A 27 13.58 -10.95 7.08
N ILE A 28 13.40 -11.40 5.85
CA ILE A 28 12.34 -10.92 4.96
C ILE A 28 11.16 -11.89 4.99
N VAL A 29 9.99 -11.43 5.36
CA VAL A 29 8.74 -12.19 5.26
C VAL A 29 7.88 -11.57 4.17
N ILE A 30 7.70 -12.27 3.06
CA ILE A 30 6.80 -11.84 2.01
C ILE A 30 5.46 -12.55 2.11
N SER A 31 4.38 -11.82 1.86
CA SER A 31 3.04 -12.41 1.91
C SER A 31 2.16 -12.02 0.73
N GLY A 32 1.17 -12.84 0.49
CA GLY A 32 0.18 -12.71 -0.57
C GLY A 32 -0.73 -13.93 -0.63
N ARG A 33 -1.68 -13.97 -1.56
CA ARG A 33 -2.67 -15.05 -1.63
C ARG A 33 -2.19 -16.29 -2.39
N THR A 34 -1.23 -16.17 -3.27
CA THR A 34 -0.79 -17.25 -4.18
C THR A 34 0.53 -17.82 -3.73
N LEU A 35 0.53 -18.99 -3.12
CA LEU A 35 1.73 -19.62 -2.55
C LEU A 35 2.84 -19.81 -3.58
N SER A 36 2.54 -20.32 -4.78
CA SER A 36 3.56 -20.56 -5.81
C SER A 36 4.30 -19.29 -6.27
N LYS A 37 3.61 -18.12 -6.31
CA LYS A 37 4.27 -16.85 -6.57
C LYS A 37 5.21 -16.43 -5.43
N LEU A 38 4.80 -16.67 -4.19
CA LEU A 38 5.62 -16.37 -3.03
C LEU A 38 6.85 -17.27 -2.97
N GLU A 39 6.71 -18.55 -3.27
CA GLU A 39 7.82 -19.51 -3.29
C GLU A 39 8.86 -19.10 -4.34
N GLY A 40 8.43 -18.75 -5.57
CA GLY A 40 9.35 -18.25 -6.60
C GLY A 40 10.08 -16.98 -6.17
N ALA A 41 9.37 -16.04 -5.55
CA ALA A 41 9.98 -14.81 -5.03
C ALA A 41 10.95 -15.07 -3.85
N VAL A 42 10.65 -16.04 -2.99
CA VAL A 42 11.56 -16.46 -1.90
C VAL A 42 12.84 -17.04 -2.46
N GLU A 43 12.76 -17.91 -3.47
CA GLU A 43 13.97 -18.48 -4.11
C GLU A 43 14.81 -17.38 -4.77
N GLU A 44 14.20 -16.40 -5.41
CA GLU A 44 14.90 -15.24 -5.97
C GLU A 44 15.61 -14.42 -4.86
N LEU A 45 14.93 -14.14 -3.76
CA LEU A 45 15.52 -13.42 -2.61
C LEU A 45 16.67 -14.22 -1.96
N LYS A 46 16.53 -15.53 -1.80
CA LYS A 46 17.60 -16.39 -1.29
C LYS A 46 18.81 -16.42 -2.21
N ALA A 47 18.61 -16.48 -3.52
CA ALA A 47 19.69 -16.41 -4.50
C ALA A 47 20.47 -15.09 -4.42
N LEU A 48 19.81 -14.00 -4.01
CA LEU A 48 20.43 -12.71 -3.72
C LEU A 48 21.06 -12.61 -2.34
N GLY A 49 20.99 -13.67 -1.53
CA GLY A 49 21.62 -13.77 -0.20
C GLY A 49 20.74 -13.26 0.95
N TYR A 50 19.42 -13.15 0.77
CA TYR A 50 18.49 -12.82 1.85
C TYR A 50 18.04 -14.07 2.62
N GLN A 51 17.81 -13.91 3.91
CA GLN A 51 17.01 -14.85 4.69
C GLN A 51 15.53 -14.52 4.47
N ALA A 52 14.85 -15.27 3.59
CA ALA A 52 13.50 -14.98 3.15
C ALA A 52 12.53 -16.13 3.41
N TYR A 53 11.30 -15.79 3.78
CA TYR A 53 10.20 -16.71 4.08
C TYR A 53 8.90 -16.24 3.41
N ALA A 54 8.06 -17.21 3.03
CA ALA A 54 6.72 -16.98 2.53
C ALA A 54 5.66 -17.31 3.59
N LYS A 55 4.64 -16.47 3.73
CA LYS A 55 3.42 -16.78 4.48
C LYS A 55 2.22 -16.33 3.65
N THR A 56 1.33 -17.25 3.32
CA THR A 56 0.06 -16.88 2.66
C THR A 56 -0.75 -15.97 3.57
N CYS A 57 -1.33 -14.93 2.97
CA CYS A 57 -2.20 -13.99 3.68
C CYS A 57 -3.19 -13.35 2.70
N ASP A 58 -4.46 -13.34 3.07
CA ASP A 58 -5.47 -12.46 2.48
C ASP A 58 -5.65 -11.24 3.38
N THR A 59 -5.20 -10.07 2.92
CA THR A 59 -5.30 -8.84 3.71
C THR A 59 -6.73 -8.36 3.93
N SER A 60 -7.72 -8.89 3.21
CA SER A 60 -9.14 -8.61 3.44
C SER A 60 -9.74 -9.45 4.57
N ASP A 61 -8.98 -10.38 5.13
CA ASP A 61 -9.33 -11.22 6.28
C ASP A 61 -8.45 -10.84 7.48
N ARG A 62 -9.06 -10.31 8.52
CA ARG A 62 -8.36 -9.88 9.75
C ARG A 62 -7.61 -11.02 10.44
N GLU A 63 -8.22 -12.21 10.46
CA GLU A 63 -7.57 -13.38 11.07
C GLU A 63 -6.31 -13.79 10.32
N SER A 64 -6.37 -13.82 8.99
CA SER A 64 -5.22 -14.10 8.14
C SER A 64 -4.07 -13.09 8.37
N VAL A 65 -4.40 -11.80 8.58
CA VAL A 65 -3.41 -10.78 8.93
C VAL A 65 -2.84 -10.99 10.32
N ARG A 66 -3.66 -11.37 11.30
CA ARG A 66 -3.21 -11.70 12.67
C ARG A 66 -2.24 -12.87 12.68
N GLU A 67 -2.54 -13.92 11.91
CA GLU A 67 -1.63 -15.05 11.75
C GLU A 67 -0.29 -14.64 11.12
N LEU A 68 -0.31 -13.77 10.11
CA LEU A 68 0.90 -13.24 9.51
C LEU A 68 1.75 -12.45 10.53
N ALA A 69 1.11 -11.58 11.31
CA ALA A 69 1.79 -10.79 12.34
C ALA A 69 2.42 -11.69 13.42
N THR A 70 1.68 -12.70 13.89
CA THR A 70 2.16 -13.70 14.86
C THR A 70 3.35 -14.50 14.30
N TYR A 71 3.23 -14.96 13.05
CA TYR A 71 4.30 -15.68 12.38
C TYR A 71 5.58 -14.84 12.26
N ALA A 72 5.45 -13.60 11.80
CA ALA A 72 6.59 -12.70 11.68
C ALA A 72 7.26 -12.44 13.04
N ALA A 73 6.47 -12.22 14.10
CA ALA A 73 6.98 -12.02 15.45
C ALA A 73 7.67 -13.26 16.04
N SER A 74 7.33 -14.48 15.59
CA SER A 74 8.01 -15.71 15.99
C SER A 74 9.43 -15.84 15.41
N LEU A 75 9.72 -15.14 14.30
CA LEU A 75 11.03 -15.16 13.64
C LEU A 75 12.01 -14.12 14.21
N GLY A 76 11.50 -13.09 14.87
CA GLY A 76 12.32 -12.02 15.44
C GLY A 76 11.54 -10.76 15.76
N GLU A 77 12.22 -9.63 15.90
CA GLU A 77 11.60 -8.35 16.17
C GLU A 77 11.11 -7.70 14.87
N VAL A 78 9.79 -7.52 14.73
CA VAL A 78 9.21 -6.86 13.55
C VAL A 78 9.54 -5.37 13.58
N LYS A 79 10.45 -4.94 12.72
CA LYS A 79 10.90 -3.55 12.59
C LYS A 79 10.25 -2.80 11.44
N ASN A 80 9.95 -3.50 10.34
CA ASN A 80 9.38 -2.87 9.17
C ASN A 80 8.16 -3.66 8.69
N VAL A 81 7.11 -2.96 8.35
CA VAL A 81 5.98 -3.49 7.61
C VAL A 81 5.78 -2.62 6.38
N ILE A 82 5.90 -3.20 5.19
CA ILE A 82 5.57 -2.56 3.92
C ILE A 82 4.26 -3.18 3.42
N ASN A 83 3.17 -2.45 3.60
CA ASN A 83 1.85 -2.89 3.23
C ASN A 83 1.55 -2.51 1.77
N SER A 84 2.04 -3.34 0.84
CA SER A 84 1.90 -3.12 -0.61
C SER A 84 0.84 -4.01 -1.27
N ALA A 85 0.14 -4.85 -0.52
CA ALA A 85 -0.99 -5.61 -1.05
C ALA A 85 -2.13 -4.69 -1.49
N GLY A 86 -2.65 -4.92 -2.68
CA GLY A 86 -3.75 -4.12 -3.21
C GLY A 86 -4.26 -4.64 -4.55
N VAL A 87 -5.40 -4.12 -4.97
CA VAL A 87 -6.01 -4.42 -6.28
C VAL A 87 -6.38 -3.13 -6.98
N SER A 88 -6.37 -3.17 -8.32
CA SER A 88 -6.69 -2.04 -9.17
C SER A 88 -8.07 -2.19 -9.85
N PRO A 89 -8.64 -1.11 -10.42
CA PRO A 89 -9.91 -1.16 -11.15
C PRO A 89 -9.88 -2.09 -12.37
N ALA A 90 -8.70 -2.26 -13.00
CA ALA A 90 -8.51 -3.11 -14.17
C ALA A 90 -8.55 -4.61 -13.84
N MET A 91 -8.38 -4.97 -12.58
CA MET A 91 -8.46 -6.36 -12.12
C MET A 91 -9.91 -6.83 -12.01
N LYS A 92 -10.11 -8.17 -12.09
CA LYS A 92 -11.42 -8.77 -11.81
C LYS A 92 -11.84 -8.47 -10.37
N GLY A 93 -13.10 -8.13 -10.16
CA GLY A 93 -13.66 -7.86 -8.84
C GLY A 93 -14.69 -6.73 -8.83
N THR A 94 -15.20 -6.44 -7.65
CA THR A 94 -16.26 -5.46 -7.39
C THR A 94 -15.70 -4.21 -6.70
N GLN A 95 -16.47 -3.13 -6.69
CA GLN A 95 -16.18 -1.92 -5.90
C GLN A 95 -15.96 -2.25 -4.42
N GLU A 96 -16.80 -3.11 -3.85
CA GLU A 96 -16.68 -3.55 -2.47
C GLU A 96 -15.40 -4.35 -2.23
N GLY A 97 -15.04 -5.27 -3.14
CA GLY A 97 -13.79 -6.01 -3.07
C GLY A 97 -12.57 -5.11 -3.07
N ILE A 98 -12.56 -4.05 -3.89
CA ILE A 98 -11.50 -3.03 -3.90
C ILE A 98 -11.40 -2.33 -2.53
N LEU A 99 -12.54 -1.92 -1.97
CA LEU A 99 -12.58 -1.24 -0.67
C LEU A 99 -12.17 -2.18 0.49
N ARG A 100 -12.60 -3.44 0.47
CA ARG A 100 -12.21 -4.44 1.48
C ARG A 100 -10.69 -4.66 1.46
N ILE A 101 -10.11 -4.92 0.30
CA ILE A 101 -8.68 -5.21 0.19
C ILE A 101 -7.85 -3.96 0.47
N ASN A 102 -8.12 -2.85 -0.23
CA ASN A 102 -7.26 -1.68 -0.17
C ASN A 102 -7.47 -0.84 1.09
N ALA A 103 -8.70 -0.72 1.61
CA ALA A 103 -8.99 0.11 2.76
C ALA A 103 -9.05 -0.70 4.06
N LEU A 104 -9.96 -1.69 4.19
CA LEU A 104 -10.04 -2.49 5.42
C LEU A 104 -8.78 -3.35 5.62
N GLY A 105 -8.20 -3.88 4.54
CA GLY A 105 -6.92 -4.58 4.62
C GLY A 105 -5.80 -3.71 5.22
N THR A 106 -5.77 -2.41 4.89
CA THR A 106 -4.83 -1.48 5.53
C THR A 106 -5.14 -1.30 7.01
N VAL A 107 -6.42 -1.24 7.40
CA VAL A 107 -6.80 -1.19 8.82
C VAL A 107 -6.30 -2.42 9.56
N TYR A 108 -6.53 -3.61 9.01
CA TYR A 108 -6.15 -4.87 9.64
C TYR A 108 -4.63 -4.99 9.78
N VAL A 109 -3.88 -4.68 8.72
CA VAL A 109 -2.41 -4.70 8.76
C VAL A 109 -1.89 -3.76 9.84
N ASN A 110 -2.32 -2.51 9.85
CA ASN A 110 -1.87 -1.54 10.84
C ASN A 110 -2.20 -1.98 12.28
N GLN A 111 -3.44 -2.42 12.51
CA GLN A 111 -3.89 -2.80 13.85
C GLN A 111 -3.25 -4.09 14.36
N GLU A 112 -3.11 -5.12 13.53
CA GLU A 112 -2.55 -6.39 14.00
C GLU A 112 -1.01 -6.31 14.15
N PHE A 113 -0.32 -5.59 13.27
CA PHE A 113 1.11 -5.41 13.41
C PHE A 113 1.49 -4.46 14.56
N SER A 114 0.74 -3.40 14.82
CA SER A 114 1.03 -2.51 15.95
C SER A 114 1.03 -3.24 17.31
N LYS A 115 0.34 -4.38 17.44
CA LYS A 115 0.30 -5.19 18.66
C LYS A 115 1.59 -5.97 18.92
N VAL A 116 2.35 -6.29 17.87
CA VAL A 116 3.58 -7.12 17.93
C VAL A 116 4.85 -6.32 17.68
N MET A 117 4.74 -5.09 17.16
CA MET A 117 5.87 -4.20 16.91
C MET A 117 6.31 -3.48 18.19
N LYS A 118 7.59 -3.10 18.22
CA LYS A 118 8.21 -2.39 19.35
C LYS A 118 8.64 -0.97 18.94
N PRO A 119 8.99 -0.11 19.90
CA PRO A 119 9.53 1.22 19.60
C PRO A 119 10.69 1.18 18.60
N GLY A 120 10.73 2.18 17.72
CA GLY A 120 11.71 2.27 16.63
C GLY A 120 11.30 1.51 15.37
N SER A 121 10.07 0.99 15.30
CA SER A 121 9.53 0.30 14.13
C SER A 121 8.75 1.23 13.21
N VAL A 122 8.49 0.77 11.96
CA VAL A 122 7.76 1.56 10.96
C VAL A 122 6.78 0.72 10.15
N ILE A 123 5.62 1.28 9.87
CA ILE A 123 4.64 0.79 8.89
C ILE A 123 4.63 1.76 7.71
N VAL A 124 4.77 1.25 6.50
CA VAL A 124 4.63 2.01 5.25
C VAL A 124 3.43 1.47 4.49
N ASP A 125 2.38 2.27 4.37
CA ASP A 125 1.16 1.91 3.63
C ASP A 125 1.24 2.40 2.18
N VAL A 126 1.11 1.49 1.22
CA VAL A 126 1.14 1.85 -0.20
C VAL A 126 -0.22 2.34 -0.66
N SER A 127 -0.29 3.63 -0.94
CA SER A 127 -1.46 4.29 -1.51
C SER A 127 -1.38 4.34 -3.06
N SER A 128 -1.67 5.47 -3.66
CA SER A 128 -1.58 5.78 -5.10
C SER A 128 -1.76 7.27 -5.32
N ASN A 129 -1.23 7.82 -6.40
CA ASN A 129 -1.54 9.18 -6.84
C ASN A 129 -3.05 9.39 -7.12
N SER A 130 -3.80 8.32 -7.36
CA SER A 130 -5.28 8.36 -7.46
C SER A 130 -5.96 8.86 -6.18
N ALA A 131 -5.29 8.82 -5.03
CA ALA A 131 -5.76 9.42 -3.79
C ALA A 131 -6.00 10.94 -3.91
N TYR A 132 -5.36 11.59 -4.87
CA TYR A 132 -5.34 13.05 -5.05
C TYR A 132 -6.25 13.55 -6.18
N VAL A 133 -6.93 12.65 -6.89
CA VAL A 133 -7.82 13.05 -8.00
C VAL A 133 -9.22 13.45 -7.55
N LEU A 134 -9.64 13.03 -6.35
CA LEU A 134 -10.97 13.31 -5.84
C LEU A 134 -11.05 14.73 -5.25
N PRO A 135 -12.09 15.52 -5.62
CA PRO A 135 -12.39 16.77 -4.96
C PRO A 135 -12.65 16.57 -3.46
N SER A 136 -12.20 17.52 -2.64
CA SER A 136 -12.28 17.43 -1.18
C SER A 136 -13.71 17.27 -0.63
N PHE A 137 -14.72 17.85 -1.30
CA PHE A 137 -16.11 17.71 -0.90
C PHE A 137 -16.68 16.29 -1.07
N LEU A 138 -16.01 15.44 -1.86
CA LEU A 138 -16.33 14.02 -1.97
C LEU A 138 -15.72 13.18 -0.87
N ILE A 139 -14.85 13.74 -0.04
CA ILE A 139 -14.16 13.01 1.02
C ILE A 139 -14.87 13.27 2.36
N ASN A 140 -15.32 12.19 3.00
CA ASN A 140 -16.01 12.29 4.29
C ASN A 140 -15.23 11.51 5.36
N LYS A 141 -14.42 12.22 6.15
CA LYS A 141 -13.61 11.65 7.22
C LYS A 141 -14.43 10.99 8.33
N LYS A 142 -15.69 11.41 8.55
CA LYS A 142 -16.60 10.74 9.51
C LYS A 142 -16.98 9.34 9.00
N VAL A 143 -17.13 9.17 7.69
CA VAL A 143 -17.32 7.83 7.09
C VAL A 143 -16.05 7.01 7.19
N TYR A 144 -14.88 7.62 6.99
CA TYR A 144 -13.60 6.94 7.12
C TYR A 144 -13.37 6.38 8.53
N ALA A 145 -13.75 7.11 9.57
CA ALA A 145 -13.64 6.65 10.95
C ALA A 145 -14.45 5.39 11.25
N LEU A 146 -15.51 5.11 10.48
CA LEU A 146 -16.30 3.88 10.64
C LEU A 146 -15.53 2.60 10.29
N ALA A 147 -14.42 2.69 9.56
CA ALA A 147 -13.61 1.52 9.19
C ALA A 147 -13.11 0.72 10.42
N GLU A 148 -13.07 1.31 11.60
CA GLU A 148 -12.64 0.64 12.84
C GLU A 148 -13.79 0.23 13.74
N THR A 149 -14.99 0.78 13.56
CA THR A 149 -16.11 0.60 14.48
C THR A 149 -17.34 -0.03 13.83
N ASP A 150 -17.53 0.17 12.52
CA ASP A 150 -18.67 -0.35 11.74
C ASP A 150 -18.27 -0.51 10.27
N GLU A 151 -17.56 -1.60 10.01
CA GLU A 151 -16.99 -1.91 8.68
C GLU A 151 -18.09 -2.04 7.61
N GLU A 152 -19.23 -2.58 7.95
CA GLU A 152 -20.35 -2.74 7.00
C GLU A 152 -20.91 -1.38 6.56
N THR A 153 -21.16 -0.49 7.51
CA THR A 153 -21.62 0.87 7.18
C THR A 153 -20.57 1.66 6.41
N PHE A 154 -19.27 1.50 6.75
CA PHE A 154 -18.17 2.07 6.01
C PHE A 154 -18.21 1.65 4.54
N LEU A 155 -18.22 0.34 4.27
CA LEU A 155 -18.25 -0.19 2.90
C LEU A 155 -19.50 0.25 2.15
N LYS A 156 -20.67 0.09 2.76
CA LYS A 156 -21.96 0.47 2.15
C LYS A 156 -22.00 1.94 1.74
N LYS A 157 -21.47 2.84 2.59
CA LYS A 157 -21.44 4.28 2.28
C LYS A 157 -20.45 4.59 1.16
N LEU A 158 -19.28 3.94 1.11
CA LEU A 158 -18.30 4.18 0.06
C LEU A 158 -18.73 3.57 -1.28
N VAL A 159 -19.31 2.37 -1.29
CA VAL A 159 -19.90 1.76 -2.48
C VAL A 159 -21.03 2.65 -3.03
N LYS A 160 -21.97 3.12 -2.17
CA LYS A 160 -23.01 4.05 -2.57
C LYS A 160 -22.43 5.31 -3.21
N LYS A 161 -21.34 5.83 -2.67
CA LYS A 161 -20.66 7.00 -3.19
C LYS A 161 -20.03 6.74 -4.55
N SER A 162 -19.35 5.60 -4.72
CA SER A 162 -18.74 5.25 -6.01
C SER A 162 -19.76 5.02 -7.12
N ASN A 163 -21.01 4.69 -6.78
CA ASN A 163 -22.12 4.58 -7.73
C ASN A 163 -22.56 5.91 -8.36
N LEU A 164 -22.01 7.05 -7.91
CA LEU A 164 -22.22 8.34 -8.59
C LEU A 164 -21.52 8.39 -9.97
N ALA A 165 -20.50 7.56 -10.18
CA ALA A 165 -19.86 7.44 -11.49
C ALA A 165 -20.74 6.62 -12.45
N LYS A 166 -20.68 6.99 -13.75
CA LYS A 166 -21.41 6.27 -14.82
C LYS A 166 -20.51 5.18 -15.41
N GLY A 167 -21.05 3.98 -15.51
CA GLY A 167 -20.32 2.81 -16.03
C GLY A 167 -19.62 2.00 -14.93
N GLU A 168 -19.44 0.71 -15.17
CA GLU A 168 -18.88 -0.21 -14.19
C GLU A 168 -17.41 0.10 -13.88
N TYR A 169 -16.60 0.29 -14.91
CA TYR A 169 -15.18 0.59 -14.75
C TYR A 169 -14.95 1.90 -13.97
N GLN A 170 -15.69 2.95 -14.31
CA GLN A 170 -15.59 4.26 -13.64
C GLN A 170 -16.03 4.17 -12.17
N ARG A 171 -17.01 3.31 -11.83
CA ARG A 171 -17.41 3.05 -10.44
C ARG A 171 -16.29 2.34 -9.68
N LYS A 172 -15.63 1.36 -10.30
CA LYS A 172 -14.44 0.70 -9.71
C LYS A 172 -13.29 1.67 -9.54
N GLY A 173 -13.02 2.53 -10.53
CA GLY A 173 -12.02 3.60 -10.45
C GLY A 173 -12.31 4.59 -9.33
N PHE A 174 -13.57 4.96 -9.13
CA PHE A 174 -13.96 5.84 -8.03
C PHE A 174 -13.79 5.16 -6.66
N ALA A 175 -14.21 3.89 -6.53
CA ALA A 175 -13.99 3.11 -5.31
C ALA A 175 -12.50 2.97 -4.99
N TYR A 176 -11.67 2.75 -6.00
CA TYR A 176 -10.21 2.71 -5.88
C TYR A 176 -9.65 4.05 -5.37
N SER A 177 -10.03 5.17 -5.99
CA SER A 177 -9.58 6.49 -5.55
C SER A 177 -10.02 6.80 -4.11
N LEU A 178 -11.24 6.41 -3.72
CA LEU A 178 -11.71 6.52 -2.33
C LEU A 178 -10.87 5.65 -1.39
N SER A 179 -10.56 4.39 -1.78
CA SER A 179 -9.75 3.49 -0.97
C SER A 179 -8.33 4.03 -0.77
N LYS A 180 -7.70 4.57 -1.83
CA LYS A 180 -6.35 5.11 -1.76
C LYS A 180 -6.29 6.45 -1.00
N ASN A 181 -7.30 7.30 -1.14
CA ASN A 181 -7.42 8.49 -0.29
C ASN A 181 -7.64 8.11 1.19
N PHE A 182 -8.41 7.06 1.45
CA PHE A 182 -8.55 6.51 2.80
C PHE A 182 -7.20 6.06 3.38
N VAL A 183 -6.37 5.34 2.62
CA VAL A 183 -5.03 4.89 3.07
C VAL A 183 -4.18 6.07 3.51
N VAL A 184 -4.13 7.15 2.72
CA VAL A 184 -3.38 8.38 3.09
C VAL A 184 -3.91 9.00 4.39
N TRP A 185 -5.22 9.06 4.55
CA TRP A 185 -5.83 9.58 5.77
C TRP A 185 -5.56 8.67 6.96
N TYR A 186 -5.68 7.35 6.77
CA TYR A 186 -5.53 6.36 7.84
C TYR A 186 -4.09 6.27 8.34
N ALA A 187 -3.12 6.27 7.45
CA ALA A 187 -1.71 6.31 7.83
C ALA A 187 -1.39 7.52 8.71
N LYS A 188 -1.93 8.71 8.37
CA LYS A 188 -1.79 9.92 9.20
C LYS A 188 -2.42 9.74 10.58
N LYS A 189 -3.63 9.16 10.66
CA LYS A 189 -4.31 8.85 11.93
C LYS A 189 -3.45 7.89 12.77
N CYS A 190 -3.02 6.77 12.19
CA CYS A 190 -2.19 5.78 12.88
C CYS A 190 -0.84 6.36 13.35
N ALA A 191 -0.24 7.29 12.59
CA ALA A 191 1.01 7.94 13.01
C ALA A 191 0.86 8.67 14.35
N PHE A 192 -0.28 9.33 14.61
CA PHE A 192 -0.55 9.97 15.89
C PHE A 192 -0.88 8.97 17.01
N GLU A 193 -1.57 7.88 16.68
CA GLU A 193 -1.98 6.87 17.65
C GLU A 193 -0.80 5.98 18.07
N TYR A 194 -0.06 5.45 17.10
CA TYR A 194 1.05 4.52 17.34
C TYR A 194 2.37 5.25 17.63
N GLY A 195 2.48 6.53 17.27
CA GLY A 195 3.66 7.36 17.59
C GLY A 195 3.96 7.40 19.09
N LYS A 196 2.92 7.35 19.95
CA LYS A 196 3.07 7.26 21.41
C LYS A 196 3.71 5.94 21.86
N GLN A 197 3.64 4.91 21.02
CA GLN A 197 4.28 3.60 21.22
C GLN A 197 5.66 3.52 20.55
N GLY A 198 6.13 4.62 19.94
CA GLY A 198 7.38 4.66 19.19
C GLY A 198 7.32 3.97 17.83
N ILE A 199 6.12 3.75 17.27
CA ILE A 199 5.90 3.15 15.95
C ILE A 199 5.58 4.26 14.96
N ARG A 200 6.40 4.42 13.93
CA ARG A 200 6.16 5.34 12.82
C ARG A 200 5.14 4.76 11.84
N VAL A 201 4.27 5.60 11.31
CA VAL A 201 3.42 5.24 10.16
C VAL A 201 3.54 6.32 9.10
N VAL A 202 3.74 5.88 7.86
CA VAL A 202 3.91 6.72 6.67
C VAL A 202 3.11 6.09 5.54
N SER A 203 2.55 6.87 4.63
CA SER A 203 2.08 6.33 3.35
C SER A 203 3.02 6.74 2.22
N LEU A 204 3.06 5.92 1.17
CA LEU A 204 3.72 6.24 -0.09
C LEU A 204 2.71 6.06 -1.22
N SER A 205 2.58 7.07 -2.07
CA SER A 205 1.65 7.12 -3.19
C SER A 205 2.39 7.02 -4.52
N PRO A 206 2.47 5.82 -5.13
CA PRO A 206 3.02 5.64 -6.47
C PRO A 206 2.18 6.32 -7.55
N GLY A 207 2.83 6.69 -8.65
CA GLY A 207 2.19 6.93 -9.93
C GLY A 207 1.92 5.65 -10.72
N LEU A 208 1.88 5.76 -12.05
CA LEU A 208 1.76 4.61 -12.94
C LEU A 208 3.12 3.91 -13.06
N ILE A 209 3.17 2.64 -12.64
CA ILE A 209 4.40 1.84 -12.55
C ILE A 209 4.32 0.66 -13.50
N ALA A 210 5.41 0.33 -14.19
CA ALA A 210 5.50 -0.75 -15.17
C ALA A 210 5.55 -2.15 -14.52
N THR A 211 4.49 -2.49 -13.76
CA THR A 211 4.22 -3.82 -13.19
C THR A 211 3.11 -4.51 -13.99
N ASP A 212 2.87 -5.79 -13.74
CA ASP A 212 1.72 -6.51 -14.34
C ASP A 212 0.41 -5.74 -14.09
N MET A 213 0.21 -5.23 -12.86
CA MET A 213 -0.95 -4.41 -12.51
C MET A 213 -0.98 -3.08 -13.29
N GLY A 214 0.12 -2.38 -13.34
CA GLY A 214 0.22 -1.09 -14.04
C GLY A 214 0.09 -1.24 -15.56
N ASN A 215 0.54 -2.36 -16.13
CA ASN A 215 0.35 -2.64 -17.55
C ASN A 215 -1.13 -2.86 -17.91
N LEU A 216 -1.93 -3.45 -17.00
CA LEU A 216 -3.38 -3.54 -17.17
C LEU A 216 -4.05 -2.16 -17.10
N GLU A 217 -3.48 -1.24 -16.34
CA GLU A 217 -3.98 0.14 -16.20
C GLU A 217 -3.51 1.07 -17.32
N LYS A 218 -2.55 0.64 -18.17
CA LYS A 218 -1.90 1.51 -19.15
C LYS A 218 -2.87 2.13 -20.16
N GLU A 219 -3.93 1.42 -20.54
CA GLU A 219 -4.95 1.93 -21.46
C GLU A 219 -5.72 3.11 -20.86
N ASP A 220 -5.99 3.08 -19.55
CA ASP A 220 -6.78 4.11 -18.85
C ASP A 220 -5.91 5.12 -18.09
N GLY A 221 -4.79 4.65 -17.51
CA GLY A 221 -3.85 5.48 -16.75
C GLY A 221 -2.76 6.11 -17.60
N GLY A 222 -2.57 5.64 -18.82
CA GLY A 222 -1.56 6.15 -19.76
C GLY A 222 -1.70 7.63 -20.10
N MET A 223 -2.93 8.16 -19.96
CA MET A 223 -3.16 9.60 -20.08
C MET A 223 -2.41 10.44 -19.02
N LEU A 224 -1.90 9.83 -17.96
CA LEU A 224 -1.09 10.52 -16.95
C LEU A 224 0.39 10.60 -17.31
N ILE A 225 0.87 9.78 -18.26
CA ILE A 225 2.28 9.74 -18.67
C ILE A 225 2.78 11.12 -19.15
N PRO A 226 2.06 11.85 -20.02
CA PRO A 226 2.49 13.17 -20.49
C PRO A 226 2.57 14.24 -19.39
N PHE A 227 2.09 13.94 -18.19
CA PHE A 227 2.15 14.86 -17.06
C PHE A 227 3.32 14.56 -16.13
N SER A 228 3.92 13.37 -16.20
CA SER A 228 5.14 13.10 -15.46
C SER A 228 6.32 13.87 -16.06
N ALA A 229 7.26 14.26 -15.21
CA ALA A 229 8.40 15.07 -15.63
C ALA A 229 9.29 14.38 -16.69
N GLU A 230 9.30 13.05 -16.70
CA GLU A 230 10.09 12.26 -17.65
C GLU A 230 9.24 11.59 -18.73
N GLU A 231 7.92 11.87 -18.77
CA GLU A 231 6.96 11.33 -19.75
C GLU A 231 7.01 9.81 -19.90
N ARG A 232 7.21 9.10 -18.79
CA ARG A 232 7.28 7.62 -18.73
C ARG A 232 6.56 7.05 -17.52
N MET A 233 6.35 5.75 -17.56
CA MET A 233 6.00 4.99 -16.35
C MET A 233 7.23 4.88 -15.44
N GLY A 234 6.99 4.84 -14.13
CA GLY A 234 8.02 4.46 -13.17
C GLY A 234 8.39 2.98 -13.30
N ARG A 235 9.62 2.62 -12.96
CA ARG A 235 10.05 1.22 -12.92
C ARG A 235 9.77 0.62 -11.54
N PRO A 236 9.46 -0.68 -11.44
CA PRO A 236 9.22 -1.35 -10.16
C PRO A 236 10.40 -1.18 -9.17
N GLU A 237 11.64 -1.20 -9.68
CA GLU A 237 12.88 -1.05 -8.90
C GLU A 237 12.98 0.34 -8.27
N GLU A 238 12.55 1.39 -8.99
CA GLU A 238 12.53 2.76 -8.46
C GLU A 238 11.58 2.88 -7.26
N LEU A 239 10.43 2.22 -7.35
CA LEU A 239 9.46 2.19 -6.26
C LEU A 239 9.90 1.27 -5.12
N GLY A 240 10.54 0.14 -5.44
CA GLY A 240 11.14 -0.74 -4.44
C GLY A 240 12.16 0.02 -3.58
N TYR A 241 13.04 0.76 -4.20
CA TYR A 241 14.02 1.59 -3.51
C TYR A 241 13.36 2.72 -2.68
N ALA A 242 12.37 3.41 -3.23
CA ALA A 242 11.63 4.44 -2.51
C ALA A 242 10.93 3.88 -1.26
N LEU A 243 10.27 2.72 -1.38
CA LEU A 243 9.62 2.02 -0.26
C LEU A 243 10.61 1.62 0.82
N ALA A 244 11.74 1.00 0.45
CA ALA A 244 12.80 0.62 1.38
C ALA A 244 13.41 1.87 2.08
N THR A 245 13.61 2.96 1.35
CA THR A 245 14.10 4.23 1.89
C THR A 245 13.14 4.82 2.93
N VAL A 246 11.84 4.86 2.63
CA VAL A 246 10.82 5.36 3.58
C VAL A 246 10.70 4.44 4.80
N ALA A 247 10.90 3.14 4.59
CA ALA A 247 10.87 2.12 5.65
C ALA A 247 12.16 2.08 6.50
N ASP A 248 13.20 2.83 6.16
CA ASP A 248 14.44 2.86 6.94
C ASP A 248 14.19 3.47 8.33
N GLU A 249 14.60 2.77 9.38
CA GLU A 249 14.41 3.21 10.78
C GLU A 249 15.15 4.50 11.10
N ARG A 250 16.23 4.81 10.36
CA ARG A 250 17.00 6.05 10.51
C ARG A 250 16.19 7.30 10.17
N ASN A 251 15.09 7.15 9.41
CA ASN A 251 14.13 8.22 9.11
C ASN A 251 13.21 8.51 10.32
N GLY A 252 13.69 8.46 11.55
CA GLY A 252 12.91 8.49 12.78
C GLY A 252 11.92 9.67 12.92
N TYR A 253 12.11 10.77 12.19
CA TYR A 253 11.21 11.93 12.21
C TYR A 253 10.22 11.99 11.03
N LEU A 254 10.32 11.06 10.07
CA LEU A 254 9.42 10.95 8.94
C LEU A 254 8.15 10.16 9.35
N ALA A 255 7.11 10.84 9.82
CA ALA A 255 5.87 10.23 10.28
C ALA A 255 4.64 11.08 9.90
N GLY A 256 3.50 10.45 9.70
CA GLY A 256 2.22 11.12 9.44
C GLY A 256 2.17 11.90 8.13
N VAL A 257 3.03 11.55 7.17
CA VAL A 257 3.09 12.16 5.84
C VAL A 257 2.74 11.13 4.77
N ASP A 258 2.38 11.60 3.59
CA ASP A 258 2.33 10.81 2.37
C ASP A 258 3.46 11.23 1.44
N VAL A 259 4.26 10.26 1.01
CA VAL A 259 5.35 10.47 0.05
C VAL A 259 4.82 10.20 -1.34
N LEU A 260 4.56 11.27 -2.08
CA LEU A 260 4.09 11.16 -3.47
C LEU A 260 5.28 10.82 -4.39
N CYS A 261 5.29 9.59 -4.90
CA CYS A 261 6.35 9.04 -5.76
C CYS A 261 5.78 8.67 -7.14
N ASP A 262 5.45 9.69 -7.94
CA ASP A 262 4.67 9.56 -9.17
C ASP A 262 5.34 10.23 -10.39
N GLY A 263 6.63 10.51 -10.33
CA GLY A 263 7.36 11.22 -11.36
C GLY A 263 6.86 12.65 -11.59
N GLY A 264 6.17 13.25 -10.60
CA GLY A 264 5.60 14.59 -10.68
C GLY A 264 4.27 14.66 -11.45
N SER A 265 3.66 13.52 -11.82
CA SER A 265 2.45 13.50 -12.65
C SER A 265 1.26 14.22 -12.01
N THR A 266 1.05 14.07 -10.69
CA THR A 266 -0.01 14.78 -9.95
C THR A 266 0.20 16.29 -9.98
N THR A 267 1.43 16.76 -9.78
CA THR A 267 1.78 18.19 -9.84
C THR A 267 1.66 18.71 -11.27
N GLY A 268 2.20 17.97 -12.24
CA GLY A 268 2.10 18.31 -13.66
C GLY A 268 0.67 18.49 -14.12
N MET A 269 -0.21 17.58 -13.70
CA MET A 269 -1.64 17.66 -14.02
C MET A 269 -2.34 18.85 -13.38
N LYS A 270 -2.03 19.19 -12.13
CA LYS A 270 -2.71 20.26 -11.39
C LYS A 270 -2.19 21.66 -11.72
N GLU A 271 -0.88 21.80 -11.90
CA GLU A 271 -0.24 23.11 -11.95
C GLU A 271 0.24 23.51 -13.35
N PHE A 272 0.72 22.55 -14.15
CA PHE A 272 1.41 22.85 -15.40
C PHE A 272 0.58 22.50 -16.65
N LYS A 273 -0.43 21.66 -16.57
CA LYS A 273 -1.36 21.49 -17.67
C LYS A 273 -2.48 22.51 -17.57
N LYS A 274 -2.14 23.74 -17.83
CA LYS A 274 -3.11 24.77 -18.15
C LYS A 274 -3.21 24.88 -19.67
N LYS A 275 -4.43 24.58 -20.14
CA LYS A 275 -5.02 25.06 -21.40
C LYS A 275 -4.25 24.74 -22.67
N LYS A 276 -4.70 23.74 -23.37
CA LYS A 276 -4.95 23.93 -24.80
C LYS A 276 -6.39 24.33 -25.00
#